data_ae3823c6a36807e1464938d2ef647945
#
_entry.id   ae3823c6a36807e1464938d2ef647945
#
_cell.length_a   1.000
_cell.length_b   1.000
_cell.length_c   1.000
_cell.angle_alpha   90.00
_cell.angle_beta   90.00
_cell.angle_gamma   90.00
#
_symmetry.space_group_name_H-M   'P 1'
#
loop_
_entity.id
_entity.type
_entity.pdbx_description
1 polymer ?
#
loop_
_entity_poly.entity_id
_entity_poly.type
_entity_poly.pdbx_seq_one_letter_code
_entity_poly.pdbx_strand_id
1 'polypeptide(L)'
;MNETDRLVEPQQVDIVYETQEPVTYEVIDNVAWIMLNRPGFNNAQNGQMTYALDDAFVRASNDDAVRCIVLGGHGKHFSAGHDIGTPGRDDHKHFENRLMVPGHVNKPAA
;
A
#
# COMPACT_ATOMS: atom_id res chain seq x y z
N MET A 1 -3.92 -36.90 0.14
CA MET A 1 -4.01 -36.61 0.51
C MET A 1 -4.29 -36.46 0.52
N ASN A 2 -4.47 -36.40 0.64
CA ASN A 2 -4.93 -36.15 0.86
C ASN A 2 -5.35 -35.25 0.52
N GLU A 3 -5.91 -34.92 0.23
CA GLU A 3 -6.25 -34.06 0.09
C GLU A 3 -6.43 -33.27 0.81
N THR A 4 -6.67 -33.57 1.27
CA THR A 4 -6.85 -32.85 2.26
C THR A 4 -5.76 -32.24 2.54
N ASP A 5 -5.02 -32.72 2.62
CA ASP A 5 -3.96 -32.09 2.84
C ASP A 5 -3.67 -31.17 1.96
N ARG A 6 -4.05 -31.33 0.97
CA ARG A 6 -3.77 -30.50 0.12
C ARG A 6 -4.31 -29.30 0.35
N LEU A 7 -5.24 -29.23 0.76
CA LEU A 7 -5.77 -28.02 0.81
C LEU A 7 -5.08 -27.22 1.69
N VAL A 8 -4.48 -27.72 2.30
CA VAL A 8 -3.94 -26.98 3.12
C VAL A 8 -2.73 -26.46 2.82
N GLU A 9 -2.17 -26.99 2.25
CA GLU A 9 -1.06 -26.58 2.07
C GLU A 9 -0.84 -25.64 1.40
N PRO A 10 -1.03 -25.30 1.06
CA PRO A 10 -0.64 -24.38 0.53
C PRO A 10 -0.79 -23.21 0.79
N GLN A 11 -1.12 -23.19 1.13
CA GLN A 11 -1.28 -22.22 1.21
C GLN A 11 -0.77 -21.55 2.00
N GLN A 12 -0.44 -21.85 2.25
CA GLN A 12 0.06 -21.30 2.81
C GLN A 12 0.58 -20.45 2.70
N VAL A 13 0.35 -20.67 2.78
CA VAL A 13 0.92 -20.08 2.71
C VAL A 13 1.47 -19.17 2.66
N ASP A 14 0.74 -19.26 2.62
CA ASP A 14 1.73 -18.58 2.24
C ASP A 14 1.53 -17.19 2.15
N ILE A 15 2.01 -16.43 3.03
CA ILE A 15 2.03 -15.03 2.90
C ILE A 15 3.14 -14.72 1.99
N VAL A 16 2.83 -14.09 0.91
CA VAL A 16 3.84 -13.72 -0.03
C VAL A 16 4.13 -12.26 0.19
N TYR A 17 5.34 -11.96 0.55
CA TYR A 17 5.76 -10.59 0.66
C TYR A 17 6.33 -10.18 -0.66
N GLU A 18 5.75 -9.18 -1.25
CA GLU A 18 6.17 -8.73 -2.56
C GLU A 18 7.53 -8.09 -2.44
N THR A 19 8.37 -8.37 -3.41
CA THR A 19 9.72 -7.87 -3.36
C THR A 19 9.85 -6.48 -3.94
N GLN A 20 8.91 -6.05 -4.77
CA GLN A 20 8.99 -4.70 -5.30
C GLN A 20 8.28 -3.76 -4.36
N GLU A 21 8.65 -2.51 -4.44
CA GLU A 21 8.06 -1.52 -3.57
C GLU A 21 6.61 -1.31 -3.92
N PRO A 22 5.72 -1.33 -2.96
CA PRO A 22 4.28 -1.16 -3.26
C PRO A 22 3.91 0.26 -3.66
N VAL A 23 4.78 1.22 -3.43
CA VAL A 23 4.56 2.60 -3.81
C VAL A 23 5.88 3.14 -4.31
N THR A 24 5.86 3.82 -5.45
CA THR A 24 7.06 4.49 -5.92
C THR A 24 6.92 6.00 -5.68
N TYR A 25 8.05 6.66 -5.52
CA TYR A 25 8.09 8.07 -5.18
C TYR A 25 9.18 8.73 -6.00
N GLU A 26 8.82 9.80 -6.67
CA GLU A 26 9.80 10.52 -7.48
C GLU A 26 9.40 11.99 -7.53
N VAL A 27 10.37 12.88 -7.48
CA VAL A 27 10.08 14.31 -7.57
C VAL A 27 10.66 14.80 -8.88
N ILE A 28 9.81 15.37 -9.71
CA ILE A 28 10.20 15.93 -11.01
C ILE A 28 9.58 17.31 -11.09
N ASP A 29 10.41 18.31 -11.31
CA ASP A 29 9.93 19.68 -11.48
C ASP A 29 8.99 20.11 -10.36
N ASN A 30 9.38 19.83 -9.14
CA ASN A 30 8.64 20.22 -7.95
C ASN A 30 7.31 19.49 -7.77
N VAL A 31 7.11 18.42 -8.50
CA VAL A 31 5.92 17.58 -8.37
C VAL A 31 6.36 16.24 -7.81
N ALA A 32 5.73 15.82 -6.73
CA ALA A 32 5.97 14.49 -6.19
C ALA A 32 5.01 13.51 -6.85
N TRP A 33 5.55 12.52 -7.51
CA TRP A 33 4.76 11.48 -8.15
C TRP A 33 4.73 10.28 -7.23
N ILE A 34 3.59 10.06 -6.62
CA ILE A 34 3.39 8.93 -5.72
C ILE A 34 2.53 7.94 -6.46
N MET A 35 3.10 6.78 -6.77
CA MET A 35 2.42 5.83 -7.64
C MET A 35 2.23 4.51 -6.95
N LEU A 36 1.00 4.01 -6.97
CA LEU A 36 0.71 2.68 -6.46
C LEU A 36 1.36 1.67 -7.38
N ASN A 37 2.00 0.67 -6.81
CA ASN A 37 2.83 -0.24 -7.59
C ASN A 37 2.58 -1.69 -7.25
N ARG A 38 1.33 -2.10 -7.35
CA ARG A 38 0.94 -3.51 -7.31
C ARG A 38 0.08 -3.82 -8.53
N PRO A 39 0.62 -3.60 -9.75
CA PRO A 39 -0.22 -3.76 -10.94
C PRO A 39 -0.74 -5.19 -11.13
N GLY A 40 -0.04 -6.17 -10.64
CA GLY A 40 -0.51 -7.56 -10.73
C GLY A 40 -1.73 -7.83 -9.86
N PHE A 41 -2.06 -6.92 -8.94
CA PHE A 41 -3.22 -7.03 -8.07
C PHE A 41 -4.14 -5.83 -8.29
N ASN A 42 -4.04 -5.21 -9.45
CA ASN A 42 -4.83 -4.02 -9.79
C ASN A 42 -4.69 -2.92 -8.74
N ASN A 43 -3.51 -2.84 -8.15
CA ASN A 43 -3.18 -1.85 -7.12
C ASN A 43 -4.13 -1.90 -5.93
N ALA A 44 -4.58 -3.11 -5.59
CA ALA A 44 -5.33 -3.30 -4.36
C ALA A 44 -4.45 -2.94 -3.18
N GLN A 45 -5.03 -2.29 -2.18
CA GLN A 45 -4.28 -1.70 -1.09
C GLN A 45 -4.24 -2.65 0.10
N ASN A 46 -3.08 -3.23 0.34
CA ASN A 46 -2.86 -4.05 1.51
C ASN A 46 -2.16 -3.19 2.58
N GLY A 47 -1.90 -3.80 3.72
CA GLY A 47 -1.27 -3.07 4.82
C GLY A 47 0.08 -2.50 4.46
N GLN A 48 0.89 -3.25 3.74
CA GLN A 48 2.21 -2.79 3.34
C GLN A 48 2.11 -1.54 2.47
N MET A 49 1.19 -1.52 1.52
CA MET A 49 0.99 -0.36 0.68
C MET A 49 0.45 0.83 1.48
N THR A 50 -0.43 0.56 2.43
CA THR A 50 -0.98 1.63 3.27
C THR A 50 0.11 2.36 4.02
N TYR A 51 1.03 1.63 4.61
CA TYR A 51 2.15 2.26 5.30
C TYR A 51 3.06 2.99 4.33
N ALA A 52 3.32 2.40 3.18
CA ALA A 52 4.19 3.03 2.19
C ALA A 52 3.58 4.32 1.65
N LEU A 53 2.25 4.33 1.46
CA LEU A 53 1.57 5.54 1.03
C LEU A 53 1.68 6.64 2.07
N ASP A 54 1.45 6.28 3.33
CA ASP A 54 1.53 7.25 4.38
C ASP A 54 2.93 7.87 4.45
N ASP A 55 3.93 7.02 4.36
CA ASP A 55 5.31 7.50 4.37
C ASP A 55 5.59 8.41 3.19
N ALA A 56 5.07 8.09 2.02
CA ALA A 56 5.31 8.89 0.84
C ALA A 56 4.66 10.28 0.97
N PHE A 57 3.45 10.33 1.51
CA PHE A 57 2.78 11.61 1.70
C PHE A 57 3.48 12.45 2.77
N VAL A 58 3.93 11.83 3.84
CA VAL A 58 4.67 12.56 4.86
C VAL A 58 5.97 13.11 4.27
N ARG A 59 6.65 12.29 3.48
CA ARG A 59 7.89 12.73 2.85
C ARG A 59 7.65 13.92 1.93
N ALA A 60 6.61 13.86 1.12
CA ALA A 60 6.31 14.94 0.21
C ALA A 60 5.91 16.20 0.97
N SER A 61 5.17 16.05 2.05
CA SER A 61 4.72 17.19 2.83
C SER A 61 5.87 17.91 3.52
N ASN A 62 6.95 17.20 3.78
CA ASN A 62 8.09 17.77 4.46
C ASN A 62 9.19 18.21 3.51
N ASP A 63 8.97 18.09 2.22
CA ASP A 63 9.99 18.45 1.24
C ASP A 63 9.64 19.82 0.67
N ASP A 64 10.46 20.80 0.97
CA ASP A 64 10.20 22.16 0.53
C ASP A 64 10.24 22.31 -0.98
N ALA A 65 10.86 21.38 -1.67
CA ALA A 65 10.91 21.43 -3.12
C ALA A 65 9.63 20.95 -3.77
N VAL A 66 8.74 20.31 -3.01
CA VAL A 66 7.51 19.76 -3.56
C VAL A 66 6.40 20.79 -3.46
N ARG A 67 5.81 21.13 -4.58
CA ARG A 67 4.71 22.05 -4.62
C ARG A 67 3.38 21.39 -4.86
N CYS A 68 3.37 20.21 -5.44
CA CYS A 68 2.12 19.47 -5.56
C CYS A 68 2.42 17.98 -5.64
N ILE A 69 1.41 17.19 -5.38
CA ILE A 69 1.51 15.74 -5.35
C ILE A 69 0.57 15.19 -6.40
N VAL A 70 1.08 14.27 -7.21
CA VAL A 70 0.24 13.49 -8.11
C VAL A 70 0.18 12.08 -7.56
N LEU A 71 -1.00 11.59 -7.33
CA LEU A 71 -1.21 10.22 -6.90
C LEU A 71 -1.75 9.43 -8.07
N GLY A 72 -1.05 8.40 -8.46
CA GLY A 72 -1.45 7.58 -9.59
C GLY A 72 -1.18 6.12 -9.34
N GLY A 73 -1.30 5.32 -10.36
CA GLY A 73 -1.05 3.89 -10.25
C GLY A 73 -0.37 3.37 -11.50
N HIS A 74 0.60 2.50 -11.29
CA HIS A 74 1.23 1.81 -12.39
C HIS A 74 0.27 0.77 -12.96
N GLY A 75 0.37 0.51 -14.26
CA GLY A 75 -0.45 -0.48 -14.89
C GLY A 75 -1.76 0.09 -15.38
N LYS A 76 -2.74 -0.76 -15.57
CA LYS A 76 -3.99 -0.37 -16.21
C LYS A 76 -4.98 0.33 -15.29
N HIS A 77 -4.89 0.06 -14.00
CA HIS A 77 -5.90 0.55 -13.07
C HIS A 77 -5.27 1.40 -12.00
N PHE A 78 -5.98 2.42 -11.56
CA PHE A 78 -5.50 3.22 -10.45
C PHE A 78 -5.45 2.35 -9.19
N SER A 79 -6.57 1.82 -8.77
CA SER A 79 -6.63 0.96 -7.58
C SER A 79 -7.97 0.24 -7.56
N ALA A 80 -7.93 -1.01 -7.16
CA ALA A 80 -9.14 -1.78 -6.92
C ALA A 80 -9.72 -1.54 -5.53
N GLY A 81 -9.00 -0.78 -4.70
CA GLY A 81 -9.46 -0.52 -3.35
C GLY A 81 -8.76 -1.40 -2.33
N HIS A 82 -9.36 -1.54 -1.17
CA HIS A 82 -8.74 -2.33 -0.11
C HIS A 82 -8.61 -3.79 -0.52
N ASP A 83 -7.45 -4.37 -0.24
CA ASP A 83 -7.20 -5.76 -0.61
C ASP A 83 -7.88 -6.67 0.41
N ILE A 84 -8.87 -7.41 -0.05
CA ILE A 84 -9.58 -8.33 0.82
C ILE A 84 -9.34 -9.77 0.46
N GLY A 85 -8.51 -10.03 -0.54
CA GLY A 85 -8.35 -11.39 -1.06
C GLY A 85 -6.97 -12.00 -0.90
N THR A 86 -5.98 -11.21 -0.52
CA THR A 86 -4.61 -11.71 -0.47
C THR A 86 -4.25 -12.14 0.94
N PRO A 87 -3.71 -13.35 1.12
CA PRO A 87 -3.26 -13.75 2.45
C PRO A 87 -2.22 -12.77 2.98
N GLY A 88 -2.32 -12.43 4.24
CA GLY A 88 -1.38 -11.51 4.87
C GLY A 88 -1.62 -10.06 4.54
N ARG A 89 -2.72 -9.76 3.88
CA ARG A 89 -2.99 -8.39 3.45
C ARG A 89 -2.99 -7.38 4.59
N ASP A 90 -3.37 -7.81 5.76
CA ASP A 90 -3.49 -6.93 6.90
C ASP A 90 -2.48 -7.26 7.98
N ASP A 91 -1.33 -7.79 7.59
CA ASP A 91 -0.32 -8.15 8.57
C ASP A 91 0.25 -6.94 9.29
N HIS A 92 0.08 -5.76 8.73
CA HIS A 92 0.55 -4.55 9.38
C HIS A 92 -0.66 -3.79 9.91
N LYS A 93 -1.15 -4.18 11.05
CA LYS A 93 -2.40 -3.62 11.53
C LYS A 93 -2.25 -2.53 12.56
N HIS A 94 -1.08 -2.01 12.78
CA HIS A 94 -0.90 -0.98 13.79
C HIS A 94 -0.83 0.37 13.14
N PHE A 95 -1.96 0.82 12.59
CA PHE A 95 -1.94 2.06 11.86
C PHE A 95 -3.02 3.03 12.32
N GLU A 96 -3.43 2.96 13.57
CA GLU A 96 -4.45 3.85 14.07
C GLU A 96 -4.07 5.32 13.99
N ASN A 97 -2.81 5.60 13.95
CA ASN A 97 -2.37 6.99 13.91
C ASN A 97 -1.80 7.38 12.57
N ARG A 98 -2.08 6.62 11.52
CA ARG A 98 -1.55 6.91 10.20
C ARG A 98 -2.56 7.73 9.42
N LEU A 99 -2.05 8.55 8.51
CA LEU A 99 -2.89 9.47 7.77
C LEU A 99 -3.82 8.79 6.80
N MET A 100 -3.40 7.71 6.22
CA MET A 100 -4.12 7.11 5.11
C MET A 100 -5.01 5.95 5.50
N VAL A 101 -5.30 5.80 6.77
CA VAL A 101 -6.12 4.68 7.22
C VAL A 101 -7.58 5.01 7.03
N PRO A 102 -8.33 4.20 6.27
CA PRO A 102 -9.74 4.47 6.08
C PRO A 102 -10.48 4.47 7.41
N GLY A 103 -11.34 5.42 7.59
CA GLY A 103 -12.09 5.53 8.82
C GLY A 103 -11.32 6.10 9.99
N HIS A 104 -10.06 6.34 9.81
CA HIS A 104 -9.26 6.90 10.88
C HIS A 104 -9.65 8.34 11.13
N VAL A 105 -9.88 8.66 12.36
CA VAL A 105 -10.09 10.04 12.70
C VAL A 105 -8.75 10.61 13.03
N ASN A 106 -8.33 11.56 12.26
CA ASN A 106 -7.02 12.08 12.42
C ASN A 106 -6.95 12.89 13.65
N LYS A 107 -6.69 12.29 14.75
CA LYS A 107 -6.68 13.00 15.96
C LYS A 107 -5.41 13.71 16.11
N PRO A 108 -5.43 14.84 16.68
CA PRO A 108 -4.22 15.55 17.01
C PRO A 108 -3.44 14.61 17.87
N ALA A 109 -2.20 14.72 17.77
CA ALA A 109 -1.39 13.92 18.54
C ALA A 109 -1.69 14.24 19.88
N ALA A 110 -2.25 13.92 20.45
CA ALA A 110 -2.47 14.41 21.75
C ALA A 110 -2.10 13.77 22.62
#